data_adb5fa94c87a960d51181fb63a24c4cc
#
_entry.id   adb5fa94c87a960d51181fb63a24c4cc
#
_cell.length_a   1.000
_cell.length_b   1.000
_cell.length_c   1.000
_cell.angle_alpha   90.00
_cell.angle_beta   90.00
_cell.angle_gamma   90.00
#
_symmetry.space_group_name_H-M   'P 1'
#
loop_
_entity.id
_entity.type
_entity.pdbx_description
1 polymer ?
#
loop_
_entity_poly.entity_id
_entity_poly.type
_entity_poly.pdbx_seq_one_letter_code
_entity_poly.pdbx_strand_id
1 'polypeptide(L)'
;AKAPRAKAMFDLDHITADGQNVTIYTKKPVATLPGMLGDPLFIIVDVASDGKVDFAKQGPVCTGPYMVKSFSKAKTELDANPNYYAAVPFKHTIVNTIDDPNTRAMALQKGEIDVAVNVAPGDMQLFSDQKKFTTSTISSIRDVLARLSVKEGKPLADKKVRQALIQSLDRDTYCKVLLKDTFTPGGPLLPPSLDFGFDELSKSYPD
;
A
#
# COMPACT_ATOMS: atom_id res chain seq x y z
N ALA A 1 -17.14 -6.90 -14.41
CA ALA A 1 -16.31 -5.90 -13.74
C ALA A 1 -15.55 -5.08 -14.77
N LYS A 2 -15.66 -3.75 -14.68
CA LYS A 2 -14.98 -2.82 -15.60
C LYS A 2 -13.54 -2.49 -15.14
N ALA A 3 -13.07 -3.07 -14.04
CA ALA A 3 -11.74 -2.80 -13.48
C ALA A 3 -10.66 -3.63 -14.22
N PRO A 4 -9.76 -2.99 -14.98
CA PRO A 4 -8.74 -3.71 -15.78
C PRO A 4 -7.80 -4.56 -14.93
N ARG A 5 -7.45 -4.10 -13.71
CA ARG A 5 -6.57 -4.82 -12.78
C ARG A 5 -7.22 -6.07 -12.21
N ALA A 6 -8.52 -6.03 -11.90
CA ALA A 6 -9.24 -7.20 -11.41
C ALA A 6 -9.28 -8.34 -12.43
N LYS A 7 -9.38 -8.02 -13.73
CA LYS A 7 -9.32 -9.02 -14.80
C LYS A 7 -7.96 -9.71 -14.94
N ALA A 8 -6.89 -9.06 -14.49
CA ALA A 8 -5.53 -9.61 -14.59
C ALA A 8 -5.17 -10.51 -13.39
N MET A 9 -5.95 -10.52 -12.31
CA MET A 9 -5.61 -11.28 -11.11
C MET A 9 -5.96 -12.76 -11.22
N PHE A 10 -7.09 -13.10 -11.85
CA PHE A 10 -7.49 -14.48 -12.15
C PHE A 10 -8.51 -14.56 -13.30
N ASP A 11 -8.52 -15.70 -13.97
CA ASP A 11 -9.44 -15.97 -15.07
C ASP A 11 -10.82 -16.35 -14.53
N LEU A 12 -11.68 -15.33 -14.32
CA LEU A 12 -13.08 -15.53 -13.95
C LEU A 12 -13.84 -16.19 -15.11
N ASP A 13 -14.58 -17.26 -14.81
CA ASP A 13 -15.56 -17.82 -15.73
C ASP A 13 -16.91 -17.12 -15.50
N HIS A 14 -17.59 -17.44 -14.41
CA HIS A 14 -18.85 -16.81 -14.04
C HIS A 14 -19.06 -16.79 -12.52
N ILE A 15 -20.09 -16.10 -12.07
CA ILE A 15 -20.51 -16.03 -10.68
C ILE A 15 -21.98 -16.37 -10.61
N THR A 16 -22.34 -17.23 -9.66
CA THR A 16 -23.75 -17.51 -9.34
C THR A 16 -24.06 -17.06 -7.92
N ALA A 17 -25.33 -16.73 -7.68
CA ALA A 17 -25.82 -16.39 -6.35
C ALA A 17 -27.10 -17.13 -6.08
N ASP A 18 -27.21 -17.75 -4.89
CA ASP A 18 -28.42 -18.42 -4.39
C ASP A 18 -28.62 -17.98 -2.93
N GLY A 19 -29.61 -17.13 -2.72
CA GLY A 19 -29.84 -16.47 -1.42
C GLY A 19 -28.61 -15.68 -0.98
N GLN A 20 -28.00 -16.08 0.13
CA GLN A 20 -26.78 -15.47 0.68
C GLN A 20 -25.48 -16.16 0.21
N ASN A 21 -25.59 -17.20 -0.57
CA ASN A 21 -24.45 -17.95 -1.07
C ASN A 21 -23.99 -17.36 -2.42
N VAL A 22 -22.71 -17.08 -2.52
CA VAL A 22 -22.08 -16.65 -3.77
C VAL A 22 -21.04 -17.68 -4.16
N THR A 23 -21.13 -18.20 -5.38
CA THR A 23 -20.16 -19.14 -5.91
C THR A 23 -19.41 -18.51 -7.07
N ILE A 24 -18.09 -18.51 -6.98
CA ILE A 24 -17.17 -17.96 -7.99
C ILE A 24 -16.53 -19.12 -8.75
N TYR A 25 -16.76 -19.17 -10.05
CA TYR A 25 -16.17 -20.17 -10.95
C TYR A 25 -14.98 -19.56 -11.70
N THR A 26 -13.85 -20.25 -11.67
CA THR A 26 -12.64 -19.85 -12.38
C THR A 26 -12.35 -20.85 -13.50
N LYS A 27 -11.83 -20.38 -14.64
CA LYS A 27 -11.50 -21.25 -15.79
C LYS A 27 -10.41 -22.27 -15.50
N LYS A 28 -9.56 -22.00 -14.50
CA LYS A 28 -8.50 -22.89 -14.02
C LYS A 28 -8.49 -22.86 -12.49
N PRO A 29 -8.04 -23.93 -11.82
CA PRO A 29 -7.89 -23.92 -10.36
C PRO A 29 -6.98 -22.77 -9.88
N VAL A 30 -7.45 -22.00 -8.90
CA VAL A 30 -6.73 -20.87 -8.30
C VAL A 30 -6.67 -21.06 -6.78
N ALA A 31 -5.62 -21.69 -6.28
CA ALA A 31 -5.47 -22.00 -4.85
C ALA A 31 -5.42 -20.74 -3.97
N THR A 32 -4.92 -19.62 -4.51
CA THR A 32 -4.76 -18.35 -3.80
C THR A 32 -5.99 -17.44 -3.87
N LEU A 33 -7.10 -17.89 -4.49
CA LEU A 33 -8.29 -17.07 -4.71
C LEU A 33 -8.85 -16.41 -3.43
N PRO A 34 -8.95 -17.10 -2.27
CA PRO A 34 -9.44 -16.45 -1.05
C PRO A 34 -8.57 -15.25 -0.62
N GLY A 35 -7.24 -15.38 -0.71
CA GLY A 35 -6.32 -14.28 -0.43
C GLY A 35 -6.43 -13.12 -1.43
N MET A 36 -6.61 -13.45 -2.71
CA MET A 36 -6.82 -12.45 -3.76
C MET A 36 -8.09 -11.63 -3.57
N LEU A 37 -9.17 -12.26 -3.09
CA LEU A 37 -10.43 -11.57 -2.80
C LEU A 37 -10.32 -10.58 -1.61
N GLY A 38 -9.28 -10.67 -0.80
CA GLY A 38 -8.95 -9.68 0.24
C GLY A 38 -8.32 -8.39 -0.29
N ASP A 39 -7.97 -8.32 -1.59
CA ASP A 39 -7.43 -7.09 -2.20
C ASP A 39 -8.52 -6.01 -2.27
N PRO A 40 -8.20 -4.73 -1.99
CA PRO A 40 -9.13 -3.60 -2.10
C PRO A 40 -9.83 -3.46 -3.47
N LEU A 41 -9.34 -4.11 -4.52
CA LEU A 41 -10.01 -4.15 -5.83
C LEU A 41 -11.32 -4.94 -5.82
N PHE A 42 -11.54 -5.80 -4.83
CA PHE A 42 -12.73 -6.66 -4.68
C PHE A 42 -13.64 -6.22 -3.54
N ILE A 43 -13.61 -4.93 -3.18
CA ILE A 43 -14.51 -4.38 -2.16
C ILE A 43 -15.97 -4.68 -2.52
N ILE A 44 -16.75 -5.04 -1.52
CA ILE A 44 -18.19 -5.24 -1.66
C ILE A 44 -18.88 -3.89 -1.44
N VAL A 45 -19.61 -3.44 -2.46
CA VAL A 45 -20.39 -2.20 -2.42
C VAL A 45 -21.88 -2.52 -2.39
N ASP A 46 -22.66 -1.60 -1.83
CA ASP A 46 -24.13 -1.70 -1.87
C ASP A 46 -24.63 -1.61 -3.31
N VAL A 47 -25.26 -2.67 -3.80
CA VAL A 47 -25.82 -2.76 -5.16
C VAL A 47 -26.93 -1.71 -5.37
N ALA A 48 -27.67 -1.35 -4.32
CA ALA A 48 -28.71 -0.33 -4.42
C ALA A 48 -28.15 1.06 -4.72
N SER A 49 -26.86 1.29 -4.45
CA SER A 49 -26.13 2.52 -4.76
C SER A 49 -25.55 2.54 -6.17
N ASP A 50 -25.49 1.40 -6.87
CA ASP A 50 -24.91 1.33 -8.23
C ASP A 50 -25.75 2.16 -9.21
N GLY A 51 -25.06 3.01 -9.98
CA GLY A 51 -25.69 3.94 -10.90
C GLY A 51 -26.44 5.14 -10.27
N LYS A 52 -26.61 5.18 -8.93
CA LYS A 52 -27.26 6.27 -8.20
C LYS A 52 -26.27 7.18 -7.48
N VAL A 53 -25.13 6.63 -7.11
CA VAL A 53 -24.06 7.34 -6.38
C VAL A 53 -22.84 7.46 -7.27
N ASP A 54 -22.35 8.68 -7.43
CA ASP A 54 -21.05 8.92 -8.06
C ASP A 54 -19.94 8.63 -7.05
N PHE A 55 -19.38 7.43 -7.06
CA PHE A 55 -18.36 7.00 -6.11
C PHE A 55 -17.08 7.85 -6.16
N ALA A 56 -16.81 8.52 -7.27
CA ALA A 56 -15.68 9.43 -7.38
C ALA A 56 -15.89 10.75 -6.62
N LYS A 57 -17.15 11.13 -6.39
CA LYS A 57 -17.51 12.38 -5.69
C LYS A 57 -18.02 12.16 -4.27
N GLN A 58 -18.70 11.05 -4.03
CA GLN A 58 -19.41 10.80 -2.76
C GLN A 58 -18.78 9.64 -1.97
N GLY A 59 -17.84 8.90 -2.56
CA GLY A 59 -17.31 7.67 -2.00
C GLY A 59 -18.29 6.49 -2.10
N PRO A 60 -17.82 5.26 -1.90
CA PRO A 60 -18.64 4.06 -2.00
C PRO A 60 -19.47 3.84 -0.73
N VAL A 61 -20.62 3.19 -0.88
CA VAL A 61 -21.40 2.62 0.23
C VAL A 61 -20.95 1.18 0.41
N CYS A 62 -20.28 0.91 1.52
CA CYS A 62 -19.63 -0.38 1.79
C CYS A 62 -20.01 -0.91 3.18
N THR A 63 -19.55 -2.14 3.48
CA THR A 63 -19.81 -2.87 4.74
C THR A 63 -18.76 -2.63 5.82
N GLY A 64 -17.85 -1.68 5.63
CA GLY A 64 -16.75 -1.37 6.55
C GLY A 64 -17.20 -0.72 7.86
N PRO A 65 -16.24 -0.49 8.80
CA PRO A 65 -16.54 0.11 10.11
C PRO A 65 -16.96 1.58 10.04
N TYR A 66 -16.70 2.24 8.93
CA TYR A 66 -17.05 3.64 8.72
C TYR A 66 -17.82 3.86 7.42
N MET A 67 -18.74 4.80 7.46
CA MET A 67 -19.48 5.29 6.30
C MET A 67 -18.94 6.65 5.87
N VAL A 68 -18.87 6.87 4.56
CA VAL A 68 -18.44 8.17 4.01
C VAL A 68 -19.55 9.19 4.23
N LYS A 69 -19.25 10.25 4.98
CA LYS A 69 -20.13 11.41 5.20
C LYS A 69 -19.91 12.49 4.15
N SER A 70 -18.64 12.81 3.90
CA SER A 70 -18.25 13.72 2.83
C SER A 70 -16.93 13.29 2.23
N PHE A 71 -16.77 13.53 0.94
CA PHE A 71 -15.58 13.13 0.18
C PHE A 71 -15.12 14.25 -0.74
N SER A 72 -13.84 14.59 -0.62
CA SER A 72 -13.15 15.49 -1.54
C SER A 72 -11.71 15.03 -1.74
N LYS A 73 -11.01 15.59 -2.71
CA LYS A 73 -9.59 15.29 -2.93
C LYS A 73 -8.71 15.61 -1.72
N ALA A 74 -9.05 16.64 -0.97
CA ALA A 74 -8.26 17.13 0.16
C ALA A 74 -8.67 16.52 1.50
N LYS A 75 -9.95 16.13 1.65
CA LYS A 75 -10.53 15.74 2.93
C LYS A 75 -11.63 14.72 2.74
N THR A 76 -11.63 13.68 3.55
CA THR A 76 -12.72 12.72 3.68
C THR A 76 -13.20 12.70 5.12
N GLU A 77 -14.49 12.86 5.32
CA GLU A 77 -15.14 12.72 6.63
C GLU A 77 -15.89 11.40 6.68
N LEU A 78 -15.72 10.70 7.79
CA LEU A 78 -16.25 9.36 8.01
C LEU A 78 -17.01 9.34 9.33
N ASP A 79 -18.21 8.77 9.34
CA ASP A 79 -18.97 8.48 10.56
C ASP A 79 -18.97 6.97 10.82
N ALA A 80 -19.00 6.55 12.09
CA ALA A 80 -19.07 5.16 12.45
C ALA A 80 -20.30 4.48 11.84
N ASN A 81 -20.11 3.28 11.28
CA ASN A 81 -21.19 2.48 10.74
C ASN A 81 -21.94 1.76 11.88
N PRO A 82 -23.20 2.13 12.16
CA PRO A 82 -23.95 1.50 13.25
C PRO A 82 -24.29 0.01 12.99
N ASN A 83 -24.19 -0.43 11.74
CA ASN A 83 -24.47 -1.80 11.32
C ASN A 83 -23.20 -2.65 11.19
N TYR A 84 -22.05 -2.13 11.61
CA TYR A 84 -20.82 -2.91 11.57
C TYR A 84 -20.83 -3.99 12.65
N TYR A 85 -20.32 -5.18 12.33
CA TYR A 85 -20.39 -6.37 13.18
C TYR A 85 -19.53 -6.29 14.47
N ALA A 86 -18.66 -5.32 14.59
CA ALA A 86 -17.77 -5.13 15.73
C ALA A 86 -17.83 -3.68 16.27
N ALA A 87 -17.30 -3.45 17.46
CA ALA A 87 -17.23 -2.12 18.06
C ALA A 87 -16.36 -1.19 17.21
N VAL A 88 -16.84 0.03 16.95
CA VAL A 88 -16.10 1.07 16.24
C VAL A 88 -15.64 2.09 17.28
N PRO A 89 -14.32 2.29 17.48
CA PRO A 89 -13.80 3.06 18.61
C PRO A 89 -14.06 4.57 18.49
N PHE A 90 -14.08 5.12 17.28
CA PHE A 90 -14.30 6.53 17.03
C PHE A 90 -15.62 6.75 16.29
N LYS A 91 -16.45 7.67 16.79
CA LYS A 91 -17.74 7.98 16.15
C LYS A 91 -17.58 8.77 14.87
N HIS A 92 -16.54 9.60 14.79
CA HIS A 92 -16.23 10.45 13.67
C HIS A 92 -14.72 10.45 13.41
N THR A 93 -14.33 10.35 12.14
CA THR A 93 -12.93 10.33 11.69
C THR A 93 -12.76 11.24 10.49
N ILE A 94 -11.69 12.01 10.48
CA ILE A 94 -11.32 12.89 9.38
C ILE A 94 -10.00 12.40 8.77
N VAL A 95 -10.00 12.15 7.48
CA VAL A 95 -8.78 11.81 6.72
C VAL A 95 -8.41 13.02 5.87
N ASN A 96 -7.31 13.68 6.21
CA ASN A 96 -6.76 14.79 5.45
C ASN A 96 -5.67 14.28 4.49
N THR A 97 -5.74 14.68 3.22
CA THR A 97 -4.69 14.43 2.24
C THR A 97 -3.68 15.56 2.31
N ILE A 98 -2.52 15.30 2.91
CA ILE A 98 -1.40 16.24 3.01
C ILE A 98 -0.23 15.63 2.25
N ASP A 99 -0.02 16.09 1.01
CA ASP A 99 0.94 15.47 0.08
C ASP A 99 2.39 15.70 0.53
N ASP A 100 2.71 16.91 1.01
CA ASP A 100 4.05 17.22 1.49
C ASP A 100 4.34 16.57 2.85
N PRO A 101 5.39 15.73 2.96
CA PRO A 101 5.71 15.00 4.19
C PRO A 101 6.10 15.93 5.35
N ASN A 102 6.81 17.03 5.10
CA ASN A 102 7.22 17.96 6.15
C ASN A 102 6.01 18.67 6.73
N THR A 103 5.11 19.15 5.88
CA THR A 103 3.83 19.76 6.29
C THR A 103 3.02 18.80 7.14
N ARG A 104 2.97 17.52 6.75
CA ARG A 104 2.25 16.48 7.51
C ARG A 104 2.89 16.22 8.88
N ALA A 105 4.22 16.16 8.96
CA ALA A 105 4.94 16.02 10.22
C ALA A 105 4.71 17.23 11.14
N MET A 106 4.74 18.44 10.60
CA MET A 106 4.45 19.67 11.37
C MET A 106 3.01 19.73 11.88
N ALA A 107 2.03 19.29 11.09
CA ALA A 107 0.64 19.22 11.50
C ALA A 107 0.44 18.28 12.71
N LEU A 108 1.12 17.12 12.72
CA LEU A 108 1.12 16.23 13.88
C LEU A 108 1.80 16.86 15.11
N GLN A 109 2.93 17.53 14.93
CA GLN A 109 3.62 18.22 16.04
C GLN A 109 2.76 19.29 16.70
N LYS A 110 1.98 20.03 15.91
CA LYS A 110 1.09 21.09 16.38
C LYS A 110 -0.22 20.56 16.96
N GLY A 111 -0.52 19.27 16.81
CA GLY A 111 -1.80 18.68 17.21
C GLY A 111 -2.97 19.04 16.27
N GLU A 112 -2.68 19.43 15.04
CA GLU A 112 -3.71 19.68 13.99
C GLU A 112 -4.25 18.35 13.43
N ILE A 113 -3.49 17.28 13.56
CA ILE A 113 -3.88 15.91 13.28
C ILE A 113 -3.39 14.98 14.40
N ASP A 114 -4.12 13.89 14.64
CA ASP A 114 -3.81 12.92 15.71
C ASP A 114 -2.91 11.78 15.23
N VAL A 115 -2.95 11.46 13.93
CA VAL A 115 -2.19 10.37 13.32
C VAL A 115 -1.59 10.82 12.00
N ALA A 116 -0.29 10.59 11.82
CA ALA A 116 0.39 10.77 10.54
C ALA A 116 0.88 9.42 10.00
N VAL A 117 0.57 9.12 8.75
CA VAL A 117 1.03 7.93 8.04
C VAL A 117 2.11 8.30 7.04
N ASN A 118 3.08 7.42 6.82
CA ASN A 118 4.22 7.65 5.93
C ASN A 118 5.04 8.89 6.31
N VAL A 119 5.42 8.98 7.58
CA VAL A 119 6.38 9.99 8.05
C VAL A 119 7.73 9.73 7.38
N ALA A 120 8.35 10.80 6.89
CA ALA A 120 9.65 10.68 6.25
C ALA A 120 10.74 10.24 7.26
N PRO A 121 11.71 9.41 6.87
CA PRO A 121 12.77 8.94 7.77
C PRO A 121 13.49 10.06 8.50
N GLY A 122 13.78 11.19 7.81
CA GLY A 122 14.42 12.36 8.38
C GLY A 122 13.60 13.05 9.48
N ASP A 123 12.28 12.94 9.42
CA ASP A 123 11.35 13.61 10.35
C ASP A 123 11.05 12.79 11.59
N MET A 124 11.44 11.50 11.63
CA MET A 124 11.17 10.62 12.78
C MET A 124 11.75 11.15 14.09
N GLN A 125 12.84 11.91 14.03
CA GLN A 125 13.45 12.54 15.22
C GLN A 125 12.52 13.55 15.90
N LEU A 126 11.62 14.18 15.16
CA LEU A 126 10.63 15.14 15.70
C LEU A 126 9.66 14.48 16.68
N PHE A 127 9.55 13.17 16.63
CA PHE A 127 8.61 12.35 17.42
C PHE A 127 9.32 11.46 18.45
N SER A 128 10.55 11.82 18.85
CA SER A 128 11.35 11.06 19.81
C SER A 128 10.82 11.15 21.25
N ASP A 129 10.01 12.15 21.60
CA ASP A 129 9.37 12.27 22.91
C ASP A 129 8.25 11.25 23.08
N GLN A 130 8.59 10.10 23.65
CA GLN A 130 7.66 8.98 23.91
C GLN A 130 6.51 9.31 24.88
N LYS A 131 6.55 10.45 25.58
CA LYS A 131 5.44 10.91 26.41
C LYS A 131 4.34 11.60 25.60
N LYS A 132 4.71 12.14 24.44
CA LYS A 132 3.79 12.84 23.54
C LYS A 132 3.39 12.03 22.32
N PHE A 133 4.30 11.20 21.80
CA PHE A 133 4.13 10.52 20.54
C PHE A 133 4.37 9.01 20.70
N THR A 134 3.53 8.23 20.04
CA THR A 134 3.78 6.81 19.82
C THR A 134 4.15 6.61 18.36
N THR A 135 5.31 6.03 18.10
CA THR A 135 5.79 5.73 16.75
C THR A 135 5.73 4.23 16.49
N SER A 136 5.35 3.84 15.29
CA SER A 136 5.34 2.45 14.84
C SER A 136 6.01 2.35 13.47
N THR A 137 6.94 1.42 13.34
CA THR A 137 7.59 1.08 12.08
C THR A 137 7.36 -0.39 11.77
N ILE A 138 6.89 -0.69 10.58
CA ILE A 138 6.57 -2.06 10.14
C ILE A 138 7.37 -2.34 8.88
N SER A 139 8.10 -3.44 8.87
CA SER A 139 8.71 -3.96 7.65
C SER A 139 7.64 -4.32 6.64
N SER A 140 7.80 -3.88 5.41
CA SER A 140 6.86 -4.14 4.33
C SER A 140 7.53 -4.93 3.20
N ILE A 141 6.73 -5.43 2.28
CA ILE A 141 7.20 -6.05 1.02
C ILE A 141 7.50 -5.02 -0.07
N ARG A 142 7.59 -3.74 0.29
CA ARG A 142 7.82 -2.66 -0.66
C ARG A 142 9.31 -2.50 -0.95
N ASP A 143 9.68 -2.72 -2.21
CA ASP A 143 11.02 -2.42 -2.72
C ASP A 143 11.06 -1.07 -3.43
N VAL A 144 12.18 -0.37 -3.26
CA VAL A 144 12.53 0.81 -4.05
C VAL A 144 13.57 0.38 -5.08
N LEU A 145 13.19 0.42 -6.35
CA LEU A 145 13.98 -0.09 -7.45
C LEU A 145 14.35 1.01 -8.45
N ALA A 146 15.57 0.97 -8.94
CA ALA A 146 15.95 1.67 -10.17
C ALA A 146 15.73 0.76 -11.37
N ARG A 147 14.72 1.04 -12.19
CA ARG A 147 14.48 0.30 -13.43
C ARG A 147 15.39 0.83 -14.53
N LEU A 148 16.34 0.00 -14.97
CA LEU A 148 17.29 0.34 -16.02
C LEU A 148 16.70 0.05 -17.40
N SER A 149 16.82 1.00 -18.33
CA SER A 149 16.45 0.79 -19.73
C SER A 149 17.57 0.05 -20.47
N VAL A 150 17.30 -1.18 -20.85
CA VAL A 150 18.24 -2.05 -21.61
C VAL A 150 18.05 -1.95 -23.13
N LYS A 151 17.46 -0.85 -23.61
CA LYS A 151 17.20 -0.64 -25.03
C LYS A 151 18.50 -0.69 -25.83
N GLU A 152 18.49 -1.42 -26.95
CA GLU A 152 19.61 -1.54 -27.87
C GLU A 152 20.15 -0.15 -28.30
N GLY A 153 21.47 -0.03 -28.45
CA GLY A 153 22.14 1.22 -28.78
C GLY A 153 22.23 2.24 -27.65
N LYS A 154 21.79 1.91 -26.41
CA LYS A 154 21.95 2.74 -25.22
C LYS A 154 23.02 2.19 -24.28
N PRO A 155 23.71 3.04 -23.50
CA PRO A 155 24.80 2.59 -22.64
C PRO A 155 24.43 1.45 -21.67
N LEU A 156 23.19 1.46 -21.15
CA LEU A 156 22.71 0.45 -20.21
C LEU A 156 22.27 -0.87 -20.90
N ALA A 157 22.39 -0.98 -22.23
CA ALA A 157 22.26 -2.26 -22.91
C ALA A 157 23.42 -3.21 -22.58
N ASP A 158 24.62 -2.66 -22.33
CA ASP A 158 25.77 -3.43 -21.88
C ASP A 158 25.63 -3.88 -20.44
N LYS A 159 25.79 -5.18 -20.20
CA LYS A 159 25.73 -5.80 -18.87
C LYS A 159 26.81 -5.23 -17.92
N LYS A 160 28.02 -5.00 -18.43
CA LYS A 160 29.14 -4.49 -17.60
C LYS A 160 28.86 -3.08 -17.09
N VAL A 161 28.21 -2.24 -17.91
CA VAL A 161 27.80 -0.89 -17.49
C VAL A 161 26.75 -0.94 -16.38
N ARG A 162 25.79 -1.87 -16.47
CA ARG A 162 24.81 -2.08 -15.40
C ARG A 162 25.46 -2.59 -14.10
N GLN A 163 26.41 -3.52 -14.21
CA GLN A 163 27.15 -4.04 -13.05
C GLN A 163 27.97 -2.93 -12.39
N ALA A 164 28.69 -2.13 -13.17
CA ALA A 164 29.45 -0.99 -12.65
C ALA A 164 28.55 0.02 -11.94
N LEU A 165 27.36 0.29 -12.48
CA LEU A 165 26.39 1.19 -11.85
C LEU A 165 25.92 0.64 -10.48
N ILE A 166 25.62 -0.67 -10.39
CA ILE A 166 25.21 -1.28 -9.12
C ILE A 166 26.34 -1.23 -8.10
N GLN A 167 27.56 -1.56 -8.50
CA GLN A 167 28.75 -1.56 -7.62
C GLN A 167 29.20 -0.17 -7.20
N SER A 168 28.79 0.88 -7.93
CA SER A 168 29.10 2.27 -7.54
C SER A 168 28.22 2.81 -6.41
N LEU A 169 27.18 2.07 -6.02
CA LEU A 169 26.22 2.48 -4.98
C LEU A 169 26.57 1.81 -3.64
N ASP A 170 27.07 2.60 -2.70
CA ASP A 170 27.17 2.16 -1.31
C ASP A 170 25.76 2.15 -0.66
N ARG A 171 25.08 1.01 -0.80
CA ARG A 171 23.70 0.83 -0.35
C ARG A 171 23.59 0.86 1.17
N ASP A 172 24.59 0.35 1.88
CA ASP A 172 24.63 0.32 3.33
C ASP A 172 24.71 1.74 3.91
N THR A 173 25.67 2.53 3.42
CA THR A 173 25.76 3.95 3.81
C THR A 173 24.50 4.73 3.42
N TYR A 174 23.93 4.48 2.25
CA TYR A 174 22.67 5.11 1.82
C TYR A 174 21.52 4.82 2.79
N CYS A 175 21.31 3.55 3.12
CA CYS A 175 20.25 3.15 4.05
C CYS A 175 20.48 3.71 5.46
N LYS A 176 21.70 3.65 5.95
CA LYS A 176 22.05 4.10 7.30
C LYS A 176 22.04 5.62 7.47
N VAL A 177 22.66 6.35 6.55
CA VAL A 177 22.85 7.79 6.69
C VAL A 177 21.64 8.58 6.19
N LEU A 178 21.15 8.28 4.99
CA LEU A 178 20.06 9.03 4.38
C LEU A 178 18.68 8.53 4.82
N LEU A 179 18.52 7.22 4.93
CA LEU A 179 17.24 6.63 5.29
C LEU A 179 17.12 6.30 6.79
N LYS A 180 18.14 6.61 7.60
CA LYS A 180 18.13 6.45 9.06
C LYS A 180 17.67 5.05 9.52
N ASP A 181 18.17 4.02 8.87
CA ASP A 181 17.87 2.61 9.12
C ASP A 181 16.36 2.24 8.99
N THR A 182 15.57 3.07 8.30
CA THR A 182 14.16 2.75 8.01
C THR A 182 13.99 1.82 6.81
N PHE A 183 15.07 1.57 6.07
CA PHE A 183 15.15 0.63 4.95
C PHE A 183 16.32 -0.32 5.16
N THR A 184 16.13 -1.56 4.71
CA THR A 184 17.20 -2.55 4.64
C THR A 184 17.84 -2.51 3.25
N PRO A 185 19.19 -2.56 3.14
CA PRO A 185 19.85 -2.68 1.84
C PRO A 185 19.32 -3.88 1.08
N GLY A 186 18.79 -3.62 -0.13
CA GLY A 186 18.26 -4.67 -0.99
C GLY A 186 19.36 -5.37 -1.78
N GLY A 187 19.26 -6.67 -1.91
CA GLY A 187 20.04 -7.47 -2.85
C GLY A 187 19.17 -7.87 -4.03
N PRO A 188 18.41 -8.96 -3.90
CA PRO A 188 17.49 -9.43 -4.94
C PRO A 188 16.20 -8.63 -4.99
N LEU A 189 15.37 -8.98 -5.97
CA LEU A 189 14.05 -8.36 -6.17
C LEU A 189 13.07 -8.61 -5.01
N LEU A 190 13.31 -9.63 -4.19
CA LEU A 190 12.43 -10.01 -3.07
C LEU A 190 13.00 -9.47 -1.76
N PRO A 191 12.21 -8.76 -0.95
CA PRO A 191 12.66 -8.24 0.33
C PRO A 191 12.82 -9.36 1.38
N PRO A 192 13.68 -9.17 2.40
CA PRO A 192 13.88 -10.16 3.46
C PRO A 192 12.65 -10.44 4.33
N SER A 193 11.62 -9.61 4.23
CA SER A 193 10.34 -9.82 4.90
C SER A 193 9.47 -10.92 4.27
N LEU A 194 9.87 -11.45 3.11
CA LEU A 194 9.22 -12.59 2.48
C LEU A 194 9.94 -13.89 2.87
N ASP A 195 9.18 -14.88 3.32
CA ASP A 195 9.70 -16.17 3.81
C ASP A 195 10.23 -17.10 2.70
N PHE A 196 10.34 -16.64 1.46
CA PHE A 196 10.77 -17.48 0.35
C PHE A 196 11.74 -16.76 -0.61
N GLY A 197 12.80 -17.47 -0.98
CA GLY A 197 13.70 -17.12 -2.07
C GLY A 197 14.70 -15.99 -1.78
N PHE A 198 14.65 -15.33 -0.62
CA PHE A 198 15.55 -14.21 -0.31
C PHE A 198 17.01 -14.68 -0.18
N ASP A 199 17.28 -15.68 0.64
CA ASP A 199 18.65 -16.14 0.96
C ASP A 199 19.40 -16.69 -0.25
N GLU A 200 18.72 -17.39 -1.12
CA GLU A 200 19.33 -17.96 -2.33
C GLU A 200 19.59 -16.90 -3.39
N LEU A 201 18.65 -15.97 -3.56
CA LEU A 201 18.76 -14.88 -4.53
C LEU A 201 19.77 -13.81 -4.09
N SER A 202 19.91 -13.56 -2.79
CA SER A 202 20.89 -12.60 -2.25
C SER A 202 22.32 -13.01 -2.55
N LYS A 203 22.62 -14.32 -2.63
CA LYS A 203 23.94 -14.87 -3.02
C LYS A 203 24.29 -14.64 -4.48
N SER A 204 23.30 -14.34 -5.32
CA SER A 204 23.49 -14.16 -6.77
C SER A 204 24.04 -12.77 -7.14
N TYR A 205 24.08 -11.84 -6.20
CA TYR A 205 24.56 -10.46 -6.40
C TYR A 205 25.48 -10.06 -5.26
N PRO A 206 26.69 -10.63 -5.19
CA PRO A 206 27.69 -10.18 -4.23
C PRO A 206 28.04 -8.71 -4.49
N ASP A 207 28.30 -7.99 -3.45
CA ASP A 207 28.80 -6.61 -3.50
C ASP A 207 30.14 -6.51 -4.19
#